data_6f74be6b0707a1445fb0678021b43a4c
#
_entry.id   6f74be6b0707a1445fb0678021b43a4c
#
_cell.length_a   1.000
_cell.length_b   1.000
_cell.length_c   1.000
_cell.angle_alpha   90.00
_cell.angle_beta   90.00
_cell.angle_gamma   90.00
#
_symmetry.space_group_name_H-M   'P 1'
#
loop_
_entity.id
_entity.type
_entity.pdbx_description
1 polymer ?
#
loop_
_entity_poly.entity_id
_entity_poly.type
_entity_poly.pdbx_seq_one_letter_code
_entity_poly.pdbx_strand_id
1 'polypeptide(L)'
;MGINAGEEGEDEGMLTHDATPRASPPVNNAMLPKRSMHADKDPIWSISKQEALRLVNVWHEEMGVMYPILDVPKILRYTQMLFTFVEAAARSGLMQGALPGPDTMMDDQISVLKLVLAITLVLEGGGKDSLGEKLFANVHKIIEKSLTEPVSLHGITLLVLTVS
;
A
#
# COMPACT_ATOMS: atom_id res chain seq x y z
N MET A 1 -42.41 -75.76 -24.79
CA MET A 1 -43.22 -75.80 -23.54
C MET A 1 -42.84 -74.53 -22.80
N GLY A 2 -43.62 -73.65 -22.69
CA GLY A 2 -44.92 -73.27 -22.23
C GLY A 2 -44.76 -71.89 -21.71
N ILE A 3 -45.39 -70.98 -22.28
CA ILE A 3 -46.64 -70.25 -22.00
C ILE A 3 -46.58 -69.37 -20.78
N ASN A 4 -46.86 -68.13 -21.04
CA ASN A 4 -47.90 -67.17 -20.65
C ASN A 4 -47.39 -66.03 -19.82
N ALA A 5 -47.62 -64.84 -20.22
CA ALA A 5 -48.83 -63.97 -20.30
C ALA A 5 -49.19 -63.35 -18.95
N GLY A 6 -49.43 -62.07 -19.05
CA GLY A 6 -50.12 -61.24 -18.03
C GLY A 6 -49.51 -59.88 -18.01
N GLU A 7 -49.93 -58.94 -18.84
CA GLU A 7 -51.05 -58.02 -18.66
C GLU A 7 -50.84 -57.03 -17.52
N GLU A 8 -50.68 -55.79 -17.98
CA GLU A 8 -51.49 -54.59 -17.70
C GLU A 8 -51.29 -53.94 -16.33
N GLY A 9 -51.02 -52.71 -16.37
CA GLY A 9 -51.13 -51.79 -15.27
C GLY A 9 -50.67 -50.42 -15.70
N GLU A 10 -51.55 -49.73 -16.35
CA GLU A 10 -51.48 -48.28 -16.50
C GLU A 10 -51.44 -47.63 -15.12
N ASP A 11 -50.56 -46.71 -14.89
CA ASP A 11 -51.03 -45.50 -14.20
C ASP A 11 -50.12 -44.30 -14.49
N GLU A 12 -50.77 -43.28 -14.84
CA GLU A 12 -50.24 -41.95 -15.14
C GLU A 12 -49.74 -41.33 -13.85
N GLY A 13 -48.52 -40.83 -13.91
CA GLY A 13 -47.94 -39.98 -12.86
C GLY A 13 -47.15 -38.84 -13.48
N MET A 14 -47.84 -38.00 -14.19
CA MET A 14 -47.35 -36.74 -14.69
C MET A 14 -47.04 -35.81 -13.51
N LEU A 15 -45.81 -35.76 -13.07
CA LEU A 15 -45.31 -34.71 -12.21
C LEU A 15 -44.25 -33.92 -12.95
N THR A 16 -44.71 -32.94 -13.68
CA THR A 16 -43.91 -31.81 -14.13
C THR A 16 -43.40 -31.04 -12.93
N HIS A 17 -42.18 -31.34 -12.49
CA HIS A 17 -41.46 -30.42 -11.64
C HIS A 17 -40.94 -29.26 -12.51
N ASP A 18 -41.78 -28.27 -12.59
CA ASP A 18 -41.41 -26.92 -13.01
C ASP A 18 -40.37 -26.40 -12.02
N ALA A 19 -39.10 -26.65 -12.33
CA ALA A 19 -37.97 -26.04 -11.65
C ALA A 19 -37.85 -24.61 -12.13
N THR A 20 -38.65 -23.73 -11.57
CA THR A 20 -38.47 -22.28 -11.66
C THR A 20 -37.02 -21.96 -11.26
N PRO A 21 -36.22 -21.38 -12.15
CA PRO A 21 -34.90 -20.88 -11.75
C PRO A 21 -35.12 -19.78 -10.73
N ARG A 22 -34.75 -20.08 -9.50
CA ARG A 22 -34.75 -19.12 -8.39
C ARG A 22 -33.78 -18.01 -8.78
N ALA A 23 -34.32 -16.92 -9.32
CA ALA A 23 -33.58 -15.72 -9.62
C ALA A 23 -32.90 -15.24 -8.33
N SER A 24 -31.59 -15.34 -8.29
CA SER A 24 -30.79 -14.70 -7.24
C SER A 24 -31.15 -13.22 -7.21
N PRO A 25 -31.39 -12.61 -6.06
CA PRO A 25 -31.68 -11.20 -5.98
C PRO A 25 -30.54 -10.43 -6.63
N PRO A 26 -30.82 -9.34 -7.37
CA PRO A 26 -29.78 -8.53 -7.98
C PRO A 26 -28.86 -8.02 -6.86
N VAL A 27 -27.61 -8.43 -6.92
CA VAL A 27 -26.57 -7.88 -6.05
C VAL A 27 -26.49 -6.41 -6.39
N ASN A 28 -26.96 -5.58 -5.48
CA ASN A 28 -26.98 -4.13 -5.66
C ASN A 28 -25.53 -3.62 -5.58
N ASN A 29 -24.82 -3.67 -6.71
CA ASN A 29 -23.45 -3.17 -6.88
C ASN A 29 -23.32 -1.64 -6.76
N ALA A 30 -24.39 -0.97 -6.32
CA ALA A 30 -24.46 0.49 -6.27
C ALA A 30 -23.80 1.10 -5.01
N MET A 31 -23.27 0.31 -4.08
CA MET A 31 -22.72 0.85 -2.82
C MET A 31 -21.31 0.36 -2.45
N LEU A 32 -20.61 -0.29 -3.33
CA LEU A 32 -19.16 -0.35 -3.19
C LEU A 32 -18.63 0.97 -3.74
N PRO A 33 -17.96 1.80 -2.90
CA PRO A 33 -17.25 2.94 -3.44
C PRO A 33 -16.33 2.36 -4.51
N LYS A 34 -16.46 2.82 -5.75
CA LYS A 34 -15.49 2.54 -6.80
C LYS A 34 -14.17 3.06 -6.25
N ARG A 35 -13.41 2.20 -5.59
CA ARG A 35 -12.02 2.47 -5.30
C ARG A 35 -11.42 2.74 -6.67
N SER A 36 -11.13 4.00 -6.90
CA SER A 36 -10.44 4.45 -8.10
C SER A 36 -9.25 3.51 -8.27
N MET A 37 -9.20 2.79 -9.39
CA MET A 37 -8.07 1.92 -9.72
C MET A 37 -6.78 2.72 -9.98
N HIS A 38 -6.86 4.02 -9.79
CA HIS A 38 -5.77 4.98 -9.69
C HIS A 38 -5.65 5.48 -8.24
N ALA A 39 -5.65 4.55 -7.26
CA ALA A 39 -5.07 4.87 -5.97
C ALA A 39 -3.66 5.38 -6.28
N ASP A 40 -3.44 6.68 -6.05
CA ASP A 40 -2.17 7.33 -6.33
C ASP A 40 -1.06 6.46 -5.75
N LYS A 41 -0.15 6.02 -6.62
CA LYS A 41 1.01 5.24 -6.19
C LYS A 41 1.75 6.08 -5.16
N ASP A 42 2.21 5.44 -4.10
CA ASP A 42 3.02 6.14 -3.11
C ASP A 42 4.17 6.86 -3.81
N PRO A 43 4.35 8.18 -3.61
CA PRO A 43 5.38 8.95 -4.28
C PRO A 43 6.79 8.40 -4.09
N ILE A 44 7.06 7.63 -3.04
CA ILE A 44 8.37 7.00 -2.82
C ILE A 44 8.79 6.08 -3.98
N TRP A 45 7.83 5.48 -4.70
CA TRP A 45 8.11 4.59 -5.82
C TRP A 45 8.54 5.31 -7.10
N SER A 46 8.49 6.64 -7.11
CA SER A 46 9.08 7.45 -8.18
C SER A 46 10.60 7.56 -8.06
N ILE A 47 11.16 7.18 -6.92
CA ILE A 47 12.59 7.21 -6.63
C ILE A 47 13.16 5.81 -6.87
N SER A 48 14.30 5.71 -7.54
CA SER A 48 15.01 4.44 -7.66
C SER A 48 15.71 4.07 -6.35
N LYS A 49 15.98 2.76 -6.15
CA LYS A 49 16.73 2.29 -4.98
C LYS A 49 18.07 3.01 -4.80
N GLN A 50 18.81 3.18 -5.90
CA GLN A 50 20.12 3.85 -5.86
C GLN A 50 19.98 5.30 -5.46
N GLU A 51 18.99 5.99 -6.00
CA GLU A 51 18.72 7.38 -5.69
C GLU A 51 18.26 7.55 -4.23
N ALA A 52 17.39 6.69 -3.73
CA ALA A 52 16.97 6.71 -2.33
C ALA A 52 18.16 6.55 -1.37
N LEU A 53 19.07 5.61 -1.66
CA LEU A 53 20.28 5.42 -0.85
C LEU A 53 21.21 6.64 -0.94
N ARG A 54 21.36 7.24 -2.12
CA ARG A 54 22.15 8.47 -2.31
C ARG A 54 21.59 9.61 -1.47
N LEU A 55 20.30 9.85 -1.56
CA LEU A 55 19.63 10.93 -0.81
C LEU A 55 19.76 10.75 0.70
N VAL A 56 19.67 9.52 1.22
CA VAL A 56 19.90 9.26 2.66
C VAL A 56 21.34 9.60 3.06
N ASN A 57 22.32 9.31 2.22
CA ASN A 57 23.72 9.68 2.50
C ASN A 57 23.93 11.20 2.44
N VAL A 58 23.36 11.88 1.45
CA VAL A 58 23.40 13.35 1.36
C VAL A 58 22.77 13.98 2.61
N TRP A 59 21.61 13.47 3.04
CA TRP A 59 20.99 13.93 4.29
C TRP A 59 21.94 13.75 5.49
N HIS A 60 22.64 12.62 5.56
CA HIS A 60 23.58 12.36 6.64
C HIS A 60 24.74 13.35 6.66
N GLU A 61 25.29 13.66 5.48
CA GLU A 61 26.42 14.59 5.34
C GLU A 61 26.02 16.04 5.65
N GLU A 62 24.85 16.48 5.16
CA GLU A 62 24.41 17.86 5.27
C GLU A 62 23.70 18.16 6.61
N MET A 63 22.85 17.24 7.06
CA MET A 63 21.95 17.45 8.20
C MET A 63 22.25 16.54 9.38
N GLY A 64 22.69 15.31 9.14
CA GLY A 64 22.84 14.28 10.16
C GLY A 64 23.86 14.62 11.25
N VAL A 65 24.86 15.45 10.91
CA VAL A 65 25.87 15.94 11.87
C VAL A 65 25.24 16.97 12.83
N MET A 66 24.35 17.81 12.32
CA MET A 66 23.66 18.83 13.13
C MET A 66 22.49 18.23 13.94
N TYR A 67 21.83 17.23 13.38
CA TYR A 67 20.68 16.58 13.98
C TYR A 67 20.90 15.07 14.13
N PRO A 68 21.68 14.61 15.14
CA PRO A 68 22.01 13.19 15.33
C PRO A 68 20.84 12.42 15.96
N ILE A 69 19.64 12.58 15.40
CA ILE A 69 18.41 11.97 15.88
C ILE A 69 18.09 10.63 15.22
N LEU A 70 18.80 10.31 14.13
CA LEU A 70 18.56 9.12 13.34
C LEU A 70 19.76 8.17 13.34
N ASP A 71 19.45 6.89 13.48
CA ASP A 71 20.41 5.80 13.20
C ASP A 71 20.51 5.61 11.68
N VAL A 72 21.42 6.35 11.04
CA VAL A 72 21.62 6.33 9.58
C VAL A 72 21.91 4.93 9.05
N PRO A 73 22.80 4.11 9.66
CA PRO A 73 22.98 2.72 9.27
C PRO A 73 21.69 1.90 9.27
N LYS A 74 20.81 2.14 10.23
CA LYS A 74 19.51 1.47 10.29
C LYS A 74 18.59 1.90 9.14
N ILE A 75 18.54 3.20 8.82
CA ILE A 75 17.72 3.72 7.72
C ILE A 75 18.24 3.19 6.37
N LEU A 76 19.54 3.18 6.15
CA LEU A 76 20.14 2.64 4.92
C LEU A 76 19.80 1.15 4.74
N ARG A 77 19.91 0.34 5.79
CA ARG A 77 19.51 -1.08 5.74
C ARG A 77 18.01 -1.22 5.45
N TYR A 78 17.17 -0.43 6.10
CA TYR A 78 15.73 -0.43 5.86
C TYR A 78 15.40 -0.05 4.41
N THR A 79 15.99 1.02 3.89
CA THR A 79 15.83 1.45 2.50
C THR A 79 16.20 0.33 1.53
N GLN A 80 17.35 -0.30 1.75
CA GLN A 80 17.81 -1.40 0.91
C GLN A 80 16.85 -2.60 0.94
N MET A 81 16.36 -2.99 2.11
CA MET A 81 15.41 -4.10 2.27
C MET A 81 14.07 -3.77 1.61
N LEU A 82 13.53 -2.57 1.84
CA LEU A 82 12.25 -2.13 1.30
C LEU A 82 12.23 -2.20 -0.23
N PHE A 83 13.20 -1.55 -0.87
CA PHE A 83 13.26 -1.53 -2.34
C PHE A 83 13.55 -2.92 -2.92
N THR A 84 14.41 -3.72 -2.28
CA THR A 84 14.68 -5.10 -2.73
C THR A 84 13.42 -5.97 -2.62
N PHE A 85 12.66 -5.83 -1.54
CA PHE A 85 11.40 -6.57 -1.37
C PHE A 85 10.39 -6.19 -2.44
N VAL A 86 10.20 -4.90 -2.69
CA VAL A 86 9.25 -4.42 -3.72
C VAL A 86 9.68 -4.85 -5.12
N GLU A 87 10.95 -4.76 -5.46
CA GLU A 87 11.49 -5.24 -6.73
C GLU A 87 11.31 -6.76 -6.91
N ALA A 88 11.52 -7.54 -5.84
CA ALA A 88 11.30 -8.98 -5.85
C ALA A 88 9.82 -9.33 -6.02
N ALA A 89 8.95 -8.66 -5.27
CA ALA A 89 7.50 -8.86 -5.33
C ALA A 89 6.92 -8.46 -6.70
N ALA A 90 7.44 -7.40 -7.32
CA ALA A 90 7.06 -7.00 -8.68
C ALA A 90 7.48 -8.06 -9.72
N ARG A 91 8.68 -8.64 -9.58
CA ARG A 91 9.18 -9.69 -10.49
C ARG A 91 8.46 -11.03 -10.33
N SER A 92 8.06 -11.38 -9.12
CA SER A 92 7.38 -12.65 -8.84
C SER A 92 5.88 -12.65 -9.18
N GLY A 93 5.33 -11.53 -9.64
CA GLY A 93 3.90 -11.39 -9.92
C GLY A 93 3.01 -11.34 -8.67
N LEU A 94 3.59 -11.34 -7.47
CA LEU A 94 2.86 -11.21 -6.21
C LEU A 94 2.15 -9.85 -6.12
N MET A 95 2.70 -8.84 -6.74
CA MET A 95 2.05 -7.55 -6.94
C MET A 95 1.52 -7.49 -8.38
N GLN A 96 0.27 -7.86 -8.58
CA GLN A 96 -0.39 -7.83 -9.91
C GLN A 96 -0.46 -6.39 -10.47
N GLY A 97 0.69 -5.83 -10.81
CA GLY A 97 0.81 -4.51 -11.45
C GLY A 97 0.57 -3.30 -10.56
N ALA A 98 0.22 -3.48 -9.29
CA ALA A 98 -0.01 -2.38 -8.36
C ALA A 98 1.10 -2.33 -7.29
N LEU A 99 1.89 -1.27 -7.30
CA LEU A 99 2.77 -0.95 -6.17
C LEU A 99 1.91 -0.57 -4.94
N PRO A 100 2.38 -0.86 -3.71
CA PRO A 100 1.67 -0.48 -2.51
C PRO A 100 1.34 1.01 -2.48
N GLY A 101 0.10 1.34 -2.16
CA GLY A 101 -0.32 2.72 -1.97
C GLY A 101 0.16 3.27 -0.62
N PRO A 102 0.04 4.60 -0.42
CA PRO A 102 0.48 5.26 0.81
C PRO A 102 -0.18 4.71 2.08
N ASP A 103 -1.42 4.25 1.97
CA ASP A 103 -2.19 3.74 3.13
C ASP A 103 -1.82 2.30 3.54
N THR A 104 -1.11 1.57 2.69
CA THR A 104 -0.73 0.16 2.94
C THR A 104 0.64 0.01 3.57
N MET A 105 1.44 1.07 3.58
CA MET A 105 2.80 1.09 4.10
C MET A 105 2.94 2.15 5.20
N MET A 106 2.16 1.98 6.26
CA MET A 106 2.21 2.85 7.44
C MET A 106 3.12 2.26 8.51
N ASP A 107 4.37 1.98 8.14
CA ASP A 107 5.43 1.66 9.09
C ASP A 107 6.13 2.96 9.53
N ASP A 108 6.45 3.03 10.80
CA ASP A 108 7.18 4.14 11.41
C ASP A 108 8.47 4.46 10.65
N GLN A 109 9.18 3.45 10.18
CA GLN A 109 10.44 3.62 9.47
C GLN A 109 10.25 4.20 8.06
N ILE A 110 9.17 3.88 7.38
CA ILE A 110 8.90 4.46 6.05
C ILE A 110 8.54 5.94 6.16
N SER A 111 7.86 6.34 7.23
CA SER A 111 7.53 7.74 7.49
C SER A 111 8.78 8.57 7.69
N VAL A 112 9.72 8.07 8.50
CA VAL A 112 11.04 8.69 8.68
C VAL A 112 11.82 8.74 7.38
N LEU A 113 11.85 7.63 6.62
CA LEU A 113 12.52 7.60 5.32
C LEU A 113 11.94 8.63 4.35
N LYS A 114 10.62 8.72 4.23
CA LYS A 114 9.97 9.72 3.37
C LYS A 114 10.34 11.14 3.74
N LEU A 115 10.42 11.47 5.03
CA LEU A 115 10.85 12.80 5.49
C LEU A 115 12.30 13.07 5.14
N VAL A 116 13.19 12.12 5.38
CA VAL A 116 14.61 12.25 5.01
C VAL A 116 14.76 12.51 3.51
N LEU A 117 14.06 11.73 2.68
CA LEU A 117 14.07 11.93 1.23
C LEU A 117 13.48 13.28 0.81
N ALA A 118 12.36 13.69 1.44
CA ALA A 118 11.71 14.97 1.16
C ALA A 118 12.62 16.15 1.48
N ILE A 119 13.25 16.15 2.66
CA ILE A 119 14.19 17.20 3.08
C ILE A 119 15.34 17.30 2.08
N THR A 120 15.96 16.17 1.73
CA THR A 120 17.11 16.15 0.84
C THR A 120 16.76 16.65 -0.57
N LEU A 121 15.61 16.21 -1.11
CA LEU A 121 15.12 16.68 -2.42
C LEU A 121 14.88 18.20 -2.43
N VAL A 122 14.28 18.73 -1.37
CA VAL A 122 14.05 20.17 -1.24
C VAL A 122 15.38 20.94 -1.10
N LEU A 123 16.34 20.41 -0.35
CA LEU A 123 17.67 21.00 -0.22
C LEU A 123 18.39 21.07 -1.58
N GLU A 124 18.44 19.95 -2.30
CA GLU A 124 19.06 19.89 -3.64
C GLU A 124 18.32 20.74 -4.67
N GLY A 125 16.99 20.85 -4.54
CA GLY A 125 16.14 21.67 -5.39
C GLY A 125 16.15 23.16 -5.06
N GLY A 126 17.02 23.60 -4.16
CA GLY A 126 17.12 25.02 -3.78
C GLY A 126 15.89 25.56 -3.05
N GLY A 127 15.24 24.71 -2.25
CA GLY A 127 14.06 25.06 -1.44
C GLY A 127 12.73 24.67 -2.06
N LYS A 128 12.71 24.06 -3.24
CA LYS A 128 11.49 23.59 -3.92
C LYS A 128 11.75 22.30 -4.69
N ASP A 129 10.97 21.28 -4.38
CA ASP A 129 10.92 20.04 -5.15
C ASP A 129 9.54 19.42 -5.10
N SER A 130 8.93 19.16 -6.26
CA SER A 130 7.55 18.66 -6.34
C SER A 130 7.38 17.26 -5.78
N LEU A 131 8.40 16.42 -5.83
CA LEU A 131 8.39 15.07 -5.28
C LEU A 131 8.60 15.13 -3.76
N GLY A 132 9.51 15.98 -3.30
CA GLY A 132 9.72 16.28 -1.88
C GLY A 132 8.43 16.77 -1.21
N GLU A 133 7.72 17.71 -1.84
CA GLU A 133 6.42 18.19 -1.36
C GLU A 133 5.37 17.08 -1.26
N LYS A 134 5.29 16.17 -2.25
CA LYS A 134 4.37 15.03 -2.22
C LYS A 134 4.71 14.03 -1.12
N LEU A 135 6.00 13.73 -0.92
CA LEU A 135 6.46 12.86 0.16
C LEU A 135 6.12 13.46 1.52
N PHE A 136 6.40 14.75 1.69
CA PHE A 136 6.05 15.48 2.91
C PHE A 136 4.54 15.46 3.18
N ALA A 137 3.71 15.83 2.20
CA ALA A 137 2.26 15.84 2.32
C ALA A 137 1.69 14.46 2.69
N ASN A 138 2.34 13.38 2.24
CA ASN A 138 1.96 12.01 2.55
C ASN A 138 2.19 11.69 4.05
N VAL A 139 3.29 12.17 4.62
CA VAL A 139 3.63 11.95 6.04
C VAL A 139 2.94 12.94 6.95
N HIS A 140 2.65 14.15 6.48
CA HIS A 140 2.03 15.21 7.28
C HIS A 140 0.72 14.77 7.97
N LYS A 141 -0.11 14.01 7.27
CA LYS A 141 -1.34 13.42 7.84
C LYS A 141 -1.06 12.50 9.04
N ILE A 142 0.07 11.77 8.99
CA ILE A 142 0.49 10.88 10.07
C ILE A 142 0.97 11.70 11.26
N ILE A 143 1.71 12.77 10.99
CA ILE A 143 2.23 13.68 12.02
C ILE A 143 1.06 14.36 12.74
N GLU A 144 0.08 14.90 12.02
CA GLU A 144 -1.13 15.50 12.62
C GLU A 144 -1.85 14.52 13.54
N LYS A 145 -1.98 13.27 13.13
CA LYS A 145 -2.57 12.23 13.97
C LYS A 145 -1.71 11.95 15.22
N SER A 146 -0.40 11.89 15.08
CA SER A 146 0.53 11.65 16.20
C SER A 146 0.52 12.77 17.24
N LEU A 147 0.15 13.98 16.86
CA LEU A 147 0.00 15.10 17.81
C LEU A 147 -1.19 14.93 18.79
N THR A 148 -2.17 14.12 18.40
CA THR A 148 -3.36 13.81 19.22
C THR A 148 -3.22 12.54 20.04
N GLU A 149 -2.17 11.76 19.82
CA GLU A 149 -1.88 10.50 20.50
C GLU A 149 -0.86 10.69 21.65
N PRO A 150 -0.72 9.72 22.57
CA PRO A 150 0.31 9.77 23.61
C PRO A 150 1.71 9.92 23.00
N VAL A 151 2.53 10.75 23.63
CA VAL A 151 3.88 11.05 23.15
C VAL A 151 4.71 9.77 23.01
N SER A 152 5.23 9.51 21.82
CA SER A 152 6.13 8.40 21.49
C SER A 152 7.47 8.95 20.97
N LEU A 153 8.55 8.15 21.15
CA LEU A 153 9.85 8.51 20.59
C LEU A 153 9.79 8.70 19.06
N HIS A 154 8.98 7.88 18.39
CA HIS A 154 8.77 8.01 16.94
C HIS A 154 8.09 9.34 16.59
N GLY A 155 7.02 9.72 17.29
CA GLY A 155 6.35 11.01 17.10
C GLY A 155 7.29 12.19 17.32
N ILE A 156 8.16 12.14 18.34
CA ILE A 156 9.19 13.16 18.55
C ILE A 156 10.17 13.21 17.38
N THR A 157 10.64 12.06 16.89
CA THR A 157 11.55 11.99 15.73
C THR A 157 10.93 12.63 14.49
N LEU A 158 9.68 12.32 14.18
CA LEU A 158 8.95 12.89 13.05
C LEU A 158 8.81 14.41 13.20
N LEU A 159 8.45 14.89 14.40
CA LEU A 159 8.32 16.33 14.65
C LEU A 159 9.63 17.08 14.49
N VAL A 160 10.74 16.54 15.01
CA VAL A 160 12.06 17.16 14.87
C VAL A 160 12.45 17.23 13.39
N LEU A 161 12.24 16.16 12.61
CA LEU A 161 12.51 16.17 11.17
C LEU A 161 11.62 17.13 10.39
N THR A 162 10.42 17.43 10.88
CA THR A 162 9.50 18.35 10.20
C THR A 162 9.90 19.82 10.37
N VAL A 163 10.61 20.16 11.44
CA VAL A 163 11.03 21.54 11.77
C VAL A 163 12.49 21.80 11.44
N SER A 164 13.27 20.79 11.03
CA SER A 164 14.67 20.94 10.57
C SER A 164 14.75 21.34 9.11
#